data_bc4878a47bca51f733d52bc991fad368
#
_entry.id   bc4878a47bca51f733d52bc991fad368
#
_cell.length_a   1.000
_cell.length_b   1.000
_cell.length_c   1.000
_cell.angle_alpha   90.00
_cell.angle_beta   90.00
_cell.angle_gamma   90.00
#
_symmetry.space_group_name_H-M   'P 1'
#
loop_
_entity.id
_entity.type
_entity.pdbx_description
1 polymer ?
#
loop_
_entity_poly.entity_id
_entity_poly.type
_entity_poly.pdbx_seq_one_letter_code
_entity_poly.pdbx_strand_id
1 'polypeptide(L)'
;MRMPIRARTFRVAIACLAALFPACVHAEDIDTEHIFAFMIGADVGEAGEREFQSTTTGRFVKEAGTYRSLGQQLELELVPFRNFRIEVSGDFAAHQISGVPGLEDRRQLALQGGSLDLRYKFLDRGSAPFGLTLAVENHFGRVDETSAAAVRNFGTEFTLAFDRELIPNFVIAGLNLIYQPEWTRVMATGAAEQESTVGAAFGLMAQIRPGILLGGEARYLRKYEGIGLEELAGQALFVGPTAYFQLSERSRLTASWSVQAWGRPAGSNAAVDLVNFERHQARLVFGVNF
;
A
#
# COMPACT_ATOMS: atom_id res chain seq x y z
N MET A 1 -19.06 6.84 66.10
CA MET A 1 -18.23 5.67 65.85
C MET A 1 -17.94 5.66 64.33
N ARG A 2 -16.83 6.24 63.89
CA ARG A 2 -16.43 6.37 62.47
C ARG A 2 -15.28 5.41 62.21
N MET A 3 -15.47 4.45 61.32
CA MET A 3 -14.38 3.57 60.83
C MET A 3 -13.64 4.24 59.69
N PRO A 4 -12.31 4.18 59.64
CA PRO A 4 -11.52 4.69 58.50
C PRO A 4 -11.39 3.64 57.40
N ILE A 5 -11.70 4.05 56.18
CA ILE A 5 -11.48 3.29 54.95
C ILE A 5 -9.98 3.33 54.64
N ARG A 6 -9.31 2.18 54.68
CA ARG A 6 -7.92 2.02 54.22
C ARG A 6 -7.87 1.98 52.69
N ALA A 7 -7.30 2.99 52.09
CA ALA A 7 -6.91 2.98 50.70
C ALA A 7 -5.73 2.00 50.49
N ARG A 8 -5.98 0.90 49.74
CA ARG A 8 -4.91 0.01 49.24
C ARG A 8 -4.32 0.64 47.96
N THR A 9 -3.12 1.16 48.09
CA THR A 9 -2.28 1.56 47.00
C THR A 9 -1.85 0.32 46.17
N PHE A 10 -2.34 0.24 44.94
CA PHE A 10 -1.91 -0.75 43.97
C PHE A 10 -0.58 -0.25 43.36
N ARG A 11 0.55 -0.70 43.91
CA ARG A 11 1.86 -0.53 43.25
C ARG A 11 1.99 -1.63 42.21
N VAL A 12 1.71 -1.31 40.94
CA VAL A 12 2.05 -2.16 39.81
C VAL A 12 3.57 -2.11 39.64
N ALA A 13 4.20 -3.22 39.86
CA ALA A 13 5.62 -3.44 39.63
C ALA A 13 5.88 -3.46 38.13
N ILE A 14 6.39 -2.35 37.55
CA ILE A 14 7.08 -2.30 36.26
C ILE A 14 8.57 -2.55 36.56
N ALA A 15 8.92 -3.79 36.75
CA ALA A 15 10.29 -4.23 36.83
C ALA A 15 10.35 -5.67 36.30
N CYS A 16 10.93 -5.85 35.12
CA CYS A 16 11.48 -7.06 34.50
C CYS A 16 11.22 -7.10 32.99
N LEU A 17 11.69 -6.10 32.23
CA LEU A 17 11.89 -6.26 30.78
C LEU A 17 13.24 -5.68 30.32
N ALA A 18 14.24 -5.62 31.20
CA ALA A 18 15.55 -5.04 30.89
C ALA A 18 16.70 -6.06 30.90
N ALA A 19 16.47 -7.34 30.66
CA ALA A 19 17.51 -8.35 30.72
C ALA A 19 17.37 -9.45 29.66
N LEU A 20 17.31 -9.06 28.37
CA LEU A 20 17.53 -9.97 27.25
C LEU A 20 18.00 -9.18 26.02
N PHE A 21 19.08 -8.39 26.17
CA PHE A 21 19.85 -7.96 25.02
C PHE A 21 21.06 -8.88 24.90
N PRO A 22 21.09 -9.82 23.96
CA PRO A 22 22.33 -10.44 23.56
C PRO A 22 23.18 -9.45 22.78
N ALA A 23 24.49 -9.66 22.89
CA ALA A 23 25.57 -8.87 22.35
C ALA A 23 25.36 -8.37 20.91
N CYS A 24 25.92 -7.21 20.60
CA CYS A 24 26.07 -6.61 19.29
C CYS A 24 26.44 -7.61 18.19
N VAL A 25 25.44 -8.15 17.54
CA VAL A 25 25.55 -8.55 16.14
C VAL A 25 25.51 -7.22 15.40
N HIS A 26 26.40 -6.98 14.47
CA HIS A 26 26.23 -5.91 13.47
C HIS A 26 24.92 -6.24 12.77
N ALA A 27 23.84 -5.59 13.18
CA ALA A 27 22.59 -5.70 12.51
C ALA A 27 22.75 -4.90 11.20
N GLU A 28 22.54 -5.56 10.09
CA GLU A 28 22.39 -4.90 8.78
C GLU A 28 21.24 -3.89 8.90
N ASP A 29 21.36 -2.75 8.19
CA ASP A 29 20.30 -1.74 8.12
C ASP A 29 18.99 -2.40 7.68
N ILE A 30 17.85 -1.91 8.17
CA ILE A 30 16.53 -2.45 7.77
C ILE A 30 16.33 -2.18 6.28
N ASP A 31 16.25 -3.23 5.48
CA ASP A 31 15.85 -3.12 4.08
C ASP A 31 14.37 -2.73 3.98
N THR A 32 14.07 -1.64 3.26
CA THR A 32 12.71 -1.11 3.11
C THR A 32 12.01 -1.55 1.84
N GLU A 33 12.66 -2.29 0.98
CA GLU A 33 12.15 -2.63 -0.35
C GLU A 33 10.73 -3.20 -0.30
N HIS A 34 10.43 -4.04 0.71
CA HIS A 34 9.19 -4.82 0.74
C HIS A 34 8.47 -4.85 2.10
N ILE A 35 8.88 -4.02 3.05
CA ILE A 35 8.31 -4.05 4.41
C ILE A 35 6.93 -3.41 4.52
N PHE A 36 6.55 -2.59 3.56
CA PHE A 36 5.23 -1.97 3.47
C PHE A 36 4.32 -2.74 2.51
N ALA A 37 3.02 -2.65 2.72
CA ALA A 37 2.04 -3.34 1.87
C ALA A 37 1.40 -2.42 0.83
N PHE A 38 1.02 -1.19 1.23
CA PHE A 38 0.31 -0.25 0.37
C PHE A 38 1.15 0.98 -0.01
N MET A 39 2.40 1.00 0.35
CA MET A 39 3.38 2.02 -0.04
C MET A 39 4.69 1.32 -0.36
N ILE A 40 5.62 2.03 -0.98
CA ILE A 40 6.96 1.53 -1.29
C ILE A 40 8.01 2.13 -0.36
N GLY A 41 9.06 1.39 -0.08
CA GLY A 41 10.28 1.90 0.56
C GLY A 41 11.18 2.62 -0.44
N ALA A 42 12.28 3.20 0.03
CA ALA A 42 13.27 3.83 -0.83
C ALA A 42 14.37 2.87 -1.30
N ASP A 43 14.42 1.64 -0.83
CA ASP A 43 15.33 0.63 -1.36
C ASP A 43 14.80 0.02 -2.67
N VAL A 44 15.73 -0.44 -3.50
CA VAL A 44 15.45 -0.97 -4.84
C VAL A 44 16.16 -2.30 -5.12
N GLY A 45 16.71 -2.94 -4.08
CA GLY A 45 17.45 -4.21 -4.18
C GLY A 45 18.89 -4.06 -4.67
N GLU A 46 19.61 -5.18 -4.72
CA GLU A 46 21.00 -5.26 -5.13
C GLU A 46 21.15 -5.55 -6.64
N ALA A 47 22.22 -5.03 -7.25
CA ALA A 47 22.48 -5.28 -8.66
C ALA A 47 22.62 -6.77 -8.97
N GLY A 48 21.82 -7.26 -9.91
CA GLY A 48 21.73 -8.69 -10.29
C GLY A 48 20.59 -9.43 -9.62
N GLU A 49 19.91 -8.84 -8.66
CA GLU A 49 18.76 -9.44 -7.99
C GLU A 49 17.60 -9.65 -8.94
N ARG A 50 16.89 -10.75 -8.71
CA ARG A 50 15.70 -11.14 -9.45
C ARG A 50 14.69 -11.71 -8.48
N GLU A 51 13.47 -11.21 -8.58
CA GLU A 51 12.40 -11.65 -7.73
C GLU A 51 11.13 -11.95 -8.52
N PHE A 52 10.38 -12.93 -8.06
CA PHE A 52 8.99 -13.14 -8.42
C PHE A 52 8.12 -12.71 -7.25
N GLN A 53 7.17 -11.82 -7.50
CA GLN A 53 6.23 -11.34 -6.51
C GLN A 53 4.79 -11.66 -6.90
N SER A 54 3.99 -11.99 -5.90
CA SER A 54 2.55 -12.27 -5.99
C SER A 54 1.82 -11.37 -5.00
N THR A 55 1.08 -10.39 -5.50
CA THR A 55 0.34 -9.43 -4.70
C THR A 55 -1.16 -9.68 -4.85
N THR A 56 -1.82 -10.02 -3.73
CA THR A 56 -3.29 -10.13 -3.65
C THR A 56 -3.85 -8.93 -2.91
N THR A 57 -4.73 -8.16 -3.57
CA THR A 57 -5.41 -7.01 -2.97
C THR A 57 -6.91 -7.26 -2.95
N GLY A 58 -7.51 -7.27 -1.76
CA GLY A 58 -8.95 -7.32 -1.54
C GLY A 58 -9.52 -5.94 -1.24
N ARG A 59 -10.67 -5.59 -1.86
CA ARG A 59 -11.43 -4.37 -1.61
C ARG A 59 -12.86 -4.73 -1.28
N PHE A 60 -13.39 -4.19 -0.19
CA PHE A 60 -14.67 -4.63 0.36
C PHE A 60 -15.49 -3.47 0.85
N VAL A 61 -16.80 -3.59 0.65
CA VAL A 61 -17.85 -2.70 1.16
C VAL A 61 -17.87 -1.33 0.48
N LYS A 62 -18.91 -1.08 -0.25
CA LYS A 62 -19.36 0.22 -0.77
C LYS A 62 -20.55 0.72 0.07
N GLU A 63 -21.20 1.79 -0.34
CA GLU A 63 -22.31 2.44 0.38
C GLU A 63 -23.49 1.51 0.67
N ALA A 64 -23.84 0.67 -0.26
CA ALA A 64 -24.92 -0.34 -0.14
C ALA A 64 -24.61 -1.57 -0.99
N GLY A 65 -25.43 -2.61 -0.85
CA GLY A 65 -25.31 -3.83 -1.62
C GLY A 65 -24.15 -4.71 -1.18
N THR A 66 -23.70 -5.56 -2.09
CA THR A 66 -22.53 -6.43 -1.93
C THR A 66 -21.44 -5.96 -2.88
N TYR A 67 -20.29 -5.60 -2.33
CA TYR A 67 -19.10 -5.26 -3.09
C TYR A 67 -17.90 -6.02 -2.58
N ARG A 68 -17.29 -6.80 -3.46
CA ARG A 68 -16.01 -7.50 -3.25
C ARG A 68 -15.23 -7.48 -4.54
N SER A 69 -14.01 -6.97 -4.50
CA SER A 69 -13.03 -7.07 -5.56
C SER A 69 -11.77 -7.71 -5.02
N LEU A 70 -11.22 -8.68 -5.75
CA LEU A 70 -9.92 -9.30 -5.49
C LEU A 70 -9.07 -9.09 -6.71
N GLY A 71 -8.02 -8.28 -6.59
CA GLY A 71 -6.95 -8.15 -7.57
C GLY A 71 -5.82 -9.13 -7.24
N GLN A 72 -5.28 -9.78 -8.26
CA GLN A 72 -4.08 -10.61 -8.20
C GLN A 72 -3.08 -10.10 -9.21
N GLN A 73 -1.95 -9.59 -8.74
CA GLN A 73 -0.83 -9.15 -9.57
C GLN A 73 0.30 -10.16 -9.44
N LEU A 74 0.87 -10.56 -10.57
CA LEU A 74 2.05 -11.41 -10.66
C LEU A 74 3.15 -10.60 -11.33
N GLU A 75 4.27 -10.45 -10.65
CA GLU A 75 5.35 -9.53 -11.03
C GLU A 75 6.66 -10.28 -11.17
N LEU A 76 7.45 -9.85 -12.15
CA LEU A 76 8.87 -10.16 -12.26
C LEU A 76 9.65 -8.87 -12.04
N GLU A 77 10.53 -8.91 -11.07
CA GLU A 77 11.38 -7.83 -10.67
C GLU A 77 12.84 -8.13 -11.04
N LEU A 78 13.54 -7.12 -11.54
CA LEU A 78 14.92 -7.19 -11.98
C LEU A 78 15.66 -5.92 -11.54
N VAL A 79 16.85 -6.09 -10.96
CA VAL A 79 17.77 -4.99 -10.64
C VAL A 79 18.99 -5.08 -11.58
N PRO A 80 18.91 -4.52 -12.80
CA PRO A 80 19.97 -4.70 -13.81
C PRO A 80 21.29 -4.02 -13.45
N PHE A 81 21.22 -2.94 -12.66
CA PHE A 81 22.40 -2.22 -12.15
C PHE A 81 22.04 -1.45 -10.88
N ARG A 82 23.05 -1.03 -10.14
CA ARG A 82 22.90 -0.36 -8.86
C ARG A 82 21.91 0.81 -8.94
N ASN A 83 21.04 0.91 -7.94
CA ASN A 83 20.02 1.95 -7.76
C ASN A 83 18.89 1.96 -8.80
N PHE A 84 18.77 0.97 -9.66
CA PHE A 84 17.71 0.94 -10.67
C PHE A 84 17.02 -0.42 -10.70
N ARG A 85 15.69 -0.40 -10.64
CA ARG A 85 14.82 -1.58 -10.67
C ARG A 85 13.79 -1.46 -11.79
N ILE A 86 13.47 -2.59 -12.40
CA ILE A 86 12.42 -2.77 -13.39
C ILE A 86 11.49 -3.86 -12.90
N GLU A 87 10.19 -3.61 -12.91
CA GLU A 87 9.15 -4.61 -12.63
C GLU A 87 8.20 -4.69 -13.82
N VAL A 88 7.77 -5.91 -14.15
CA VAL A 88 6.75 -6.16 -15.17
C VAL A 88 5.68 -7.04 -14.55
N SER A 89 4.42 -6.62 -14.64
CA SER A 89 3.30 -7.37 -14.08
C SER A 89 2.26 -7.82 -15.09
N GLY A 90 1.51 -8.86 -14.66
CA GLY A 90 0.23 -9.24 -15.24
C GLY A 90 -0.83 -9.31 -14.15
N ASP A 91 -2.00 -8.70 -14.41
CA ASP A 91 -3.02 -8.44 -13.42
C ASP A 91 -4.32 -9.19 -13.74
N PHE A 92 -4.87 -9.84 -12.72
CA PHE A 92 -6.17 -10.53 -12.78
C PHE A 92 -7.10 -9.91 -11.73
N ALA A 93 -8.39 -9.86 -12.03
CA ALA A 93 -9.38 -9.36 -11.08
C ALA A 93 -10.61 -10.27 -11.02
N ALA A 94 -11.07 -10.55 -9.80
CA ALA A 94 -12.32 -11.22 -9.52
C ALA A 94 -13.28 -10.25 -8.83
N HIS A 95 -14.48 -10.04 -9.41
CA HIS A 95 -15.47 -9.12 -8.87
C HIS A 95 -16.75 -9.85 -8.50
N GLN A 96 -17.36 -9.42 -7.40
CA GLN A 96 -18.72 -9.73 -6.98
C GLN A 96 -19.40 -8.43 -6.56
N ILE A 97 -20.25 -7.90 -7.44
CA ILE A 97 -20.98 -6.64 -7.28
C ILE A 97 -22.46 -6.95 -7.40
N SER A 98 -23.26 -6.53 -6.42
CA SER A 98 -24.73 -6.66 -6.48
C SER A 98 -25.42 -5.61 -5.63
N GLY A 99 -26.35 -4.87 -6.25
CA GLY A 99 -27.14 -3.82 -5.60
C GLY A 99 -26.33 -2.63 -5.09
N VAL A 100 -25.18 -2.35 -5.69
CA VAL A 100 -24.34 -1.19 -5.35
C VAL A 100 -24.77 0.00 -6.21
N PRO A 101 -25.14 1.15 -5.59
CA PRO A 101 -25.53 2.33 -6.35
C PRO A 101 -24.47 2.77 -7.35
N GLY A 102 -24.87 3.05 -8.59
CA GLY A 102 -23.97 3.49 -9.66
C GLY A 102 -23.12 2.40 -10.31
N LEU A 103 -23.21 1.15 -9.85
CA LEU A 103 -22.52 0.01 -10.45
C LEU A 103 -23.52 -1.03 -10.97
N GLU A 104 -23.19 -1.68 -12.08
CA GLU A 104 -23.93 -2.82 -12.58
C GLU A 104 -23.67 -4.07 -11.76
N ASP A 105 -24.68 -4.91 -11.55
CA ASP A 105 -24.51 -6.23 -10.92
C ASP A 105 -23.59 -7.08 -11.79
N ARG A 106 -22.52 -7.60 -11.19
CA ARG A 106 -21.49 -8.31 -11.95
C ARG A 106 -20.77 -9.36 -11.11
N ARG A 107 -20.55 -10.51 -11.73
CA ARG A 107 -19.70 -11.56 -11.16
C ARG A 107 -18.78 -12.09 -12.24
N GLN A 108 -17.50 -11.81 -12.14
CA GLN A 108 -16.52 -12.21 -13.15
C GLN A 108 -15.14 -12.43 -12.57
N LEU A 109 -14.33 -13.23 -13.27
CA LEU A 109 -12.88 -13.31 -13.17
C LEU A 109 -12.33 -12.95 -14.54
N ALA A 110 -11.40 -12.02 -14.61
CA ALA A 110 -10.84 -11.54 -15.87
C ALA A 110 -9.34 -11.22 -15.75
N LEU A 111 -8.64 -11.30 -16.88
CA LEU A 111 -7.35 -10.63 -17.06
C LEU A 111 -7.63 -9.13 -17.07
N GLN A 112 -7.17 -8.44 -16.04
CA GLN A 112 -7.42 -7.00 -15.86
C GLN A 112 -6.48 -6.15 -16.71
N GLY A 113 -5.19 -6.50 -16.75
CA GLY A 113 -4.19 -5.72 -17.45
C GLY A 113 -2.77 -6.15 -17.15
N GLY A 114 -1.88 -5.19 -17.08
CA GLY A 114 -0.50 -5.36 -16.68
C GLY A 114 0.20 -4.01 -16.54
N SER A 115 1.39 -4.01 -15.95
CA SER A 115 2.17 -2.79 -15.72
C SER A 115 3.65 -2.95 -16.02
N LEU A 116 4.31 -1.80 -16.13
CA LEU A 116 5.76 -1.65 -16.15
C LEU A 116 6.12 -0.56 -15.14
N ASP A 117 6.81 -0.95 -14.07
CA ASP A 117 7.33 -0.02 -13.06
C ASP A 117 8.86 0.12 -13.21
N LEU A 118 9.31 1.36 -13.14
CA LEU A 118 10.72 1.75 -13.20
C LEU A 118 11.02 2.55 -11.94
N ARG A 119 12.01 2.09 -11.16
CA ARG A 119 12.42 2.77 -9.93
C ARG A 119 13.88 3.18 -9.97
N TYR A 120 14.16 4.38 -9.48
CA TYR A 120 15.52 4.87 -9.36
C TYR A 120 15.76 5.49 -7.97
N LYS A 121 16.71 4.91 -7.25
CA LYS A 121 17.14 5.39 -5.93
C LYS A 121 18.17 6.52 -6.09
N PHE A 122 17.78 7.75 -5.75
CA PHE A 122 18.62 8.94 -5.81
C PHE A 122 19.51 9.09 -4.59
N LEU A 123 18.97 8.79 -3.40
CA LEU A 123 19.69 8.90 -2.13
C LEU A 123 19.59 7.59 -1.37
N ASP A 124 20.71 7.18 -0.82
CA ASP A 124 20.83 6.03 0.05
C ASP A 124 20.91 6.51 1.51
N ARG A 125 20.00 6.03 2.39
CA ARG A 125 19.95 6.44 3.79
C ARG A 125 21.19 6.08 4.59
N GLY A 126 21.99 5.09 4.16
CA GLY A 126 23.27 4.77 4.77
C GLY A 126 24.32 5.86 4.58
N SER A 127 24.19 6.69 3.52
CA SER A 127 25.12 7.77 3.20
C SER A 127 24.48 9.17 3.23
N ALA A 128 23.15 9.26 3.27
CA ALA A 128 22.37 10.50 3.31
C ALA A 128 21.44 10.51 4.53
N PRO A 129 20.87 11.68 4.92
CA PRO A 129 19.94 11.77 6.04
C PRO A 129 18.65 10.95 5.89
N PHE A 130 18.31 10.53 4.67
CA PHE A 130 17.13 9.73 4.32
C PHE A 130 17.36 9.04 2.97
N GLY A 131 16.65 7.96 2.72
CA GLY A 131 16.51 7.34 1.41
C GLY A 131 15.54 8.13 0.52
N LEU A 132 15.80 8.18 -0.80
CA LEU A 132 14.92 8.82 -1.78
C LEU A 132 14.90 8.02 -3.06
N THR A 133 13.72 7.59 -3.45
CA THR A 133 13.46 6.85 -4.70
C THR A 133 12.29 7.49 -5.46
N LEU A 134 12.41 7.57 -6.77
CA LEU A 134 11.31 7.84 -7.69
C LEU A 134 10.90 6.53 -8.34
N ALA A 135 9.62 6.21 -8.27
CA ALA A 135 8.98 5.14 -9.04
C ALA A 135 8.06 5.75 -10.10
N VAL A 136 8.02 5.13 -11.28
CA VAL A 136 7.13 5.48 -12.39
C VAL A 136 6.53 4.19 -12.90
N GLU A 137 5.29 3.91 -12.53
CA GLU A 137 4.54 2.75 -12.98
C GLU A 137 3.56 3.14 -14.09
N ASN A 138 3.70 2.51 -15.26
CA ASN A 138 2.74 2.64 -16.35
C ASN A 138 1.87 1.38 -16.37
N HIS A 139 0.56 1.55 -16.28
CA HIS A 139 -0.39 0.44 -16.30
C HIS A 139 -1.36 0.53 -17.49
N PHE A 140 -1.75 -0.64 -17.96
CA PHE A 140 -2.67 -0.82 -19.09
C PHE A 140 -3.80 -1.73 -18.63
N GLY A 141 -5.04 -1.22 -18.64
CA GLY A 141 -6.22 -1.92 -18.17
C GLY A 141 -7.19 -2.29 -19.28
N ARG A 142 -7.87 -3.44 -19.13
CA ARG A 142 -8.96 -3.92 -19.98
C ARG A 142 -10.27 -4.05 -19.23
N VAL A 143 -10.17 -4.08 -17.91
CA VAL A 143 -11.30 -4.19 -16.98
C VAL A 143 -11.11 -3.15 -15.90
N ASP A 144 -12.12 -2.34 -15.68
CA ASP A 144 -12.12 -1.32 -14.63
C ASP A 144 -12.09 -1.98 -13.24
N GLU A 145 -11.21 -1.47 -12.39
CA GLU A 145 -10.91 -2.06 -11.09
C GLU A 145 -12.10 -1.99 -10.11
N THR A 146 -12.95 -0.98 -10.25
CA THR A 146 -14.09 -0.74 -9.36
C THR A 146 -15.38 -1.33 -9.90
N SER A 147 -15.72 -1.04 -11.15
CA SER A 147 -17.01 -1.42 -11.75
C SER A 147 -16.98 -2.77 -12.46
N ALA A 148 -15.79 -3.32 -12.71
CA ALA A 148 -15.58 -4.49 -13.54
C ALA A 148 -16.05 -4.31 -14.99
N ALA A 149 -16.27 -3.08 -15.45
CA ALA A 149 -16.65 -2.78 -16.82
C ALA A 149 -15.48 -3.04 -17.78
N ALA A 150 -15.81 -3.42 -19.03
CA ALA A 150 -14.81 -3.52 -20.08
C ALA A 150 -14.35 -2.11 -20.49
N VAL A 151 -13.05 -1.85 -20.39
CA VAL A 151 -12.44 -0.56 -20.71
C VAL A 151 -11.17 -0.73 -21.55
N ARG A 152 -10.66 0.38 -22.05
CA ARG A 152 -9.24 0.57 -22.36
C ARG A 152 -8.75 1.68 -21.43
N ASN A 153 -7.92 1.29 -20.49
CA ASN A 153 -7.32 2.18 -19.52
C ASN A 153 -5.81 2.27 -19.78
N PHE A 154 -5.29 3.46 -19.62
CA PHE A 154 -3.87 3.74 -19.52
C PHE A 154 -3.66 4.74 -18.39
N GLY A 155 -2.80 4.42 -17.46
CA GLY A 155 -2.43 5.30 -16.37
C GLY A 155 -0.94 5.28 -16.12
N THR A 156 -0.47 6.30 -15.41
CA THR A 156 0.90 6.38 -14.92
C THR A 156 0.87 6.80 -13.46
N GLU A 157 1.45 6.01 -12.58
CA GLU A 157 1.66 6.42 -11.21
C GLU A 157 3.10 6.95 -11.04
N PHE A 158 3.22 8.15 -10.48
CA PHE A 158 4.48 8.72 -10.03
C PHE A 158 4.50 8.67 -8.50
N THR A 159 5.49 7.99 -7.95
CA THR A 159 5.68 7.92 -6.50
C THR A 159 7.06 8.40 -6.11
N LEU A 160 7.12 9.44 -5.25
CA LEU A 160 8.34 9.81 -4.54
C LEU A 160 8.32 9.13 -3.18
N ALA A 161 9.25 8.20 -2.97
CA ALA A 161 9.39 7.46 -1.73
C ALA A 161 10.59 7.99 -0.92
N PHE A 162 10.32 8.28 0.35
CA PHE A 162 11.31 8.66 1.35
C PHE A 162 11.27 7.63 2.47
N ASP A 163 12.44 7.30 3.02
CA ASP A 163 12.51 6.54 4.25
C ASP A 163 13.67 6.98 5.14
N ARG A 164 13.53 6.68 6.43
CA ARG A 164 14.56 6.95 7.42
C ARG A 164 14.42 6.03 8.63
N GLU A 165 15.52 5.49 9.09
CA GLU A 165 15.55 4.88 10.41
C GLU A 165 15.46 5.96 11.49
N LEU A 166 14.41 5.88 12.31
CA LEU A 166 14.22 6.77 13.47
C LEU A 166 15.00 6.25 14.68
N ILE A 167 15.09 4.94 14.80
CA ILE A 167 15.91 4.22 15.77
C ILE A 167 16.67 3.16 14.98
N PRO A 168 18.01 3.24 14.92
CA PRO A 168 18.83 2.34 14.14
C PRO A 168 18.48 0.86 14.38
N ASN A 169 18.28 0.11 13.30
CA ASN A 169 17.96 -1.32 13.28
C ASN A 169 16.69 -1.71 14.09
N PHE A 170 15.84 -0.73 14.43
CA PHE A 170 14.65 -1.01 15.22
C PHE A 170 13.38 -0.34 14.68
N VAL A 171 13.40 0.97 14.39
CA VAL A 171 12.21 1.67 13.89
C VAL A 171 12.54 2.43 12.63
N ILE A 172 11.79 2.15 11.58
CA ILE A 172 11.88 2.85 10.30
C ILE A 172 10.56 3.51 9.96
N ALA A 173 10.62 4.72 9.42
CA ALA A 173 9.50 5.47 8.88
C ALA A 173 9.64 5.63 7.38
N GLY A 174 8.54 5.54 6.66
CA GLY A 174 8.43 5.81 5.23
C GLY A 174 7.38 6.88 4.93
N LEU A 175 7.58 7.62 3.85
CA LEU A 175 6.64 8.59 3.31
C LEU A 175 6.62 8.45 1.78
N ASN A 176 5.43 8.26 1.20
CA ASN A 176 5.25 8.36 -0.24
C ASN A 176 4.40 9.59 -0.59
N LEU A 177 4.77 10.26 -1.68
CA LEU A 177 3.96 11.27 -2.34
C LEU A 177 3.58 10.72 -3.71
N ILE A 178 2.28 10.67 -4.00
CA ILE A 178 1.71 9.95 -5.15
C ILE A 178 0.96 10.93 -6.04
N TYR A 179 1.14 10.78 -7.36
CA TYR A 179 0.31 11.38 -8.40
C TYR A 179 0.06 10.37 -9.50
N GLN A 180 -1.22 10.10 -9.78
CA GLN A 180 -1.64 9.07 -10.73
C GLN A 180 -2.70 9.65 -11.68
N PRO A 181 -2.31 10.12 -12.87
CA PRO A 181 -3.21 10.46 -13.97
C PRO A 181 -3.63 9.20 -14.74
N GLU A 182 -4.92 9.14 -15.11
CA GLU A 182 -5.50 8.03 -15.86
C GLU A 182 -6.39 8.51 -17.01
N TRP A 183 -6.35 7.73 -18.10
CA TRP A 183 -7.21 7.87 -19.27
C TRP A 183 -7.97 6.57 -19.49
N THR A 184 -9.29 6.64 -19.42
CA THR A 184 -10.15 5.48 -19.58
C THR A 184 -11.13 5.69 -20.73
N ARG A 185 -11.30 4.66 -21.55
CA ARG A 185 -12.37 4.57 -22.53
C ARG A 185 -13.28 3.40 -22.21
N VAL A 186 -14.54 3.70 -21.89
CA VAL A 186 -15.56 2.70 -21.60
C VAL A 186 -15.98 2.03 -22.91
N MET A 187 -15.82 0.71 -23.03
CA MET A 187 -16.04 0.00 -24.28
C MET A 187 -17.53 -0.08 -24.69
N ALA A 188 -18.44 -0.13 -23.72
CA ALA A 188 -19.88 -0.22 -23.98
C ALA A 188 -20.48 1.07 -24.55
N THR A 189 -20.02 2.23 -24.09
CA THR A 189 -20.57 3.55 -24.47
C THR A 189 -19.66 4.32 -25.42
N GLY A 190 -18.36 3.98 -25.45
CA GLY A 190 -17.33 4.75 -26.14
C GLY A 190 -16.94 6.04 -25.43
N ALA A 191 -17.49 6.31 -24.24
CA ALA A 191 -17.14 7.47 -23.42
C ALA A 191 -15.66 7.46 -23.07
N ALA A 192 -15.03 8.64 -23.15
CA ALA A 192 -13.67 8.85 -22.70
C ALA A 192 -13.71 9.64 -21.38
N GLU A 193 -13.01 9.14 -20.40
CA GLU A 193 -12.92 9.70 -19.04
C GLU A 193 -11.45 9.97 -18.72
N GLN A 194 -11.22 11.02 -17.99
CA GLN A 194 -9.90 11.37 -17.46
C GLN A 194 -10.05 11.60 -15.96
N GLU A 195 -9.17 11.01 -15.21
CA GLU A 195 -9.16 11.19 -13.76
C GLU A 195 -7.74 11.24 -13.24
N SER A 196 -7.59 11.73 -12.03
CA SER A 196 -6.30 11.69 -11.35
C SER A 196 -6.46 11.49 -9.86
N THR A 197 -5.49 10.80 -9.28
CA THR A 197 -5.38 10.64 -7.82
C THR A 197 -4.10 11.30 -7.32
N VAL A 198 -4.22 12.10 -6.26
CA VAL A 198 -3.07 12.61 -5.50
C VAL A 198 -3.11 12.00 -4.12
N GLY A 199 -1.97 11.58 -3.62
CA GLY A 199 -1.90 10.93 -2.32
C GLY A 199 -0.64 11.22 -1.54
N ALA A 200 -0.76 11.01 -0.23
CA ALA A 200 0.37 10.87 0.68
C ALA A 200 0.16 9.63 1.53
N ALA A 201 1.19 8.79 1.64
CA ALA A 201 1.19 7.62 2.51
C ALA A 201 2.33 7.72 3.52
N PHE A 202 2.05 7.38 4.76
CA PHE A 202 3.02 7.33 5.84
C PHE A 202 3.00 5.94 6.46
N GLY A 203 4.16 5.33 6.62
CA GLY A 203 4.35 4.04 7.25
C GLY A 203 5.35 4.11 8.41
N LEU A 204 5.10 3.35 9.45
CA LEU A 204 6.02 3.15 10.56
C LEU A 204 6.10 1.66 10.87
N MET A 205 7.32 1.10 10.82
CA MET A 205 7.58 -0.30 11.10
C MET A 205 8.63 -0.45 12.19
N ALA A 206 8.41 -1.38 13.10
CA ALA A 206 9.35 -1.75 14.15
C ALA A 206 9.82 -3.19 13.97
N GLN A 207 11.13 -3.42 13.96
CA GLN A 207 11.73 -4.74 13.90
C GLN A 207 11.67 -5.42 15.28
N ILE A 208 10.66 -6.27 15.47
CA ILE A 208 10.45 -6.98 16.75
C ILE A 208 11.47 -8.10 16.95
N ARG A 209 11.88 -8.70 15.83
CA ARG A 209 12.97 -9.71 15.73
C ARG A 209 13.60 -9.59 14.35
N PRO A 210 14.84 -10.06 14.14
CA PRO A 210 15.38 -10.18 12.79
C PRO A 210 14.40 -10.92 11.85
N GLY A 211 14.05 -10.27 10.73
CA GLY A 211 13.10 -10.79 9.77
C GLY A 211 11.61 -10.67 10.15
N ILE A 212 11.25 -10.03 11.29
CA ILE A 212 9.86 -9.78 11.66
C ILE A 212 9.68 -8.30 12.01
N LEU A 213 8.93 -7.58 11.16
CA LEU A 213 8.56 -6.20 11.43
C LEU A 213 7.04 -6.10 11.60
N LEU A 214 6.63 -5.30 12.58
CA LEU A 214 5.22 -4.97 12.83
C LEU A 214 5.06 -3.45 12.86
N GLY A 215 3.97 -2.97 12.32
CA GLY A 215 3.72 -1.54 12.28
C GLY A 215 2.37 -1.19 11.70
N GLY A 216 2.32 -0.10 10.96
CA GLY A 216 1.08 0.34 10.30
C GLY A 216 1.33 1.39 9.25
N GLU A 217 0.33 1.56 8.42
CA GLU A 217 0.30 2.51 7.31
C GLU A 217 -0.94 3.41 7.41
N ALA A 218 -0.77 4.68 7.05
CA ALA A 218 -1.83 5.65 6.88
C ALA A 218 -1.72 6.25 5.49
N ARG A 219 -2.82 6.25 4.70
CA ARG A 219 -2.83 6.78 3.34
C ARG A 219 -3.97 7.77 3.18
N TYR A 220 -3.65 8.99 2.81
CA TYR A 220 -4.61 10.01 2.44
C TYR A 220 -4.61 10.18 0.93
N LEU A 221 -5.77 9.97 0.31
CA LEU A 221 -5.97 9.98 -1.14
C LEU A 221 -7.06 11.00 -1.50
N ARG A 222 -6.86 11.72 -2.59
CA ARG A 222 -7.82 12.62 -3.20
C ARG A 222 -7.97 12.27 -4.67
N LYS A 223 -9.20 11.96 -5.08
CA LYS A 223 -9.57 11.66 -6.46
C LYS A 223 -10.16 12.89 -7.12
N TYR A 224 -9.77 13.14 -8.35
CA TYR A 224 -10.21 14.27 -9.15
C TYR A 224 -10.72 13.78 -10.50
N GLU A 225 -11.72 14.48 -11.04
CA GLU A 225 -12.02 14.45 -12.47
C GLU A 225 -10.96 15.29 -13.19
N GLY A 226 -10.53 14.79 -14.38
CA GLY A 226 -9.44 15.38 -15.14
C GLY A 226 -8.04 15.05 -14.59
N ILE A 227 -7.05 15.09 -15.51
CA ILE A 227 -5.66 14.76 -15.19
C ILE A 227 -4.92 15.93 -14.51
N GLY A 228 -5.39 17.15 -14.66
CA GLY A 228 -4.80 18.38 -14.10
C GLY A 228 -5.36 18.75 -12.72
N LEU A 229 -6.03 17.83 -12.01
CA LEU A 229 -6.67 18.06 -10.71
C LEU A 229 -7.81 19.09 -10.79
N GLU A 230 -8.66 18.99 -11.83
CA GLU A 230 -9.64 20.01 -12.17
C GLU A 230 -10.78 20.07 -11.15
N GLU A 231 -11.49 18.96 -10.91
CA GLU A 231 -12.62 18.90 -10.02
C GLU A 231 -12.47 17.77 -8.99
N LEU A 232 -12.58 18.09 -7.70
CA LEU A 232 -12.49 17.09 -6.64
C LEU A 232 -13.71 16.16 -6.69
N ALA A 233 -13.50 14.87 -6.92
CA ALA A 233 -14.52 13.84 -6.85
C ALA A 233 -14.73 13.33 -5.42
N GLY A 234 -13.64 13.17 -4.67
CA GLY A 234 -13.70 12.71 -3.28
C GLY A 234 -12.34 12.52 -2.63
N GLN A 235 -12.37 12.12 -1.36
CA GLN A 235 -11.16 11.95 -0.58
C GLN A 235 -11.34 10.91 0.52
N ALA A 236 -10.26 10.20 0.88
CA ALA A 236 -10.28 9.17 1.89
C ALA A 236 -8.96 9.09 2.67
N LEU A 237 -9.07 8.80 3.97
CA LEU A 237 -7.95 8.43 4.84
C LEU A 237 -8.12 6.96 5.23
N PHE A 238 -7.21 6.13 4.78
CA PHE A 238 -7.07 4.74 5.18
C PHE A 238 -6.02 4.62 6.27
N VAL A 239 -6.27 3.78 7.26
CA VAL A 239 -5.30 3.43 8.30
C VAL A 239 -5.39 1.94 8.60
N GLY A 240 -4.27 1.32 8.90
CA GLY A 240 -4.29 -0.08 9.28
C GLY A 240 -2.93 -0.65 9.67
N PRO A 241 -2.92 -1.81 10.34
CA PRO A 241 -1.71 -2.52 10.69
C PRO A 241 -1.06 -3.16 9.47
N THR A 242 0.26 -3.26 9.51
CA THR A 242 1.10 -3.98 8.54
C THR A 242 2.07 -4.87 9.29
N ALA A 243 2.28 -6.07 8.77
CA ALA A 243 3.22 -7.04 9.28
C ALA A 243 4.07 -7.58 8.12
N TYR A 244 5.37 -7.65 8.35
CA TYR A 244 6.35 -8.25 7.45
C TYR A 244 7.01 -9.44 8.11
N PHE A 245 7.20 -10.52 7.33
CA PHE A 245 7.86 -11.75 7.75
C PHE A 245 8.84 -12.19 6.67
N GLN A 246 10.10 -12.26 7.01
CA GLN A 246 11.11 -12.98 6.23
C GLN A 246 10.96 -14.47 6.54
N LEU A 247 10.44 -15.23 5.59
CA LEU A 247 10.16 -16.68 5.77
C LEU A 247 11.41 -17.53 5.58
N SER A 248 12.32 -17.07 4.73
CA SER A 248 13.63 -17.67 4.48
C SER A 248 14.60 -16.60 3.97
N GLU A 249 15.84 -16.95 3.67
CA GLU A 249 16.82 -16.04 3.03
C GLU A 249 16.34 -15.50 1.67
N ARG A 250 15.38 -16.16 1.03
CA ARG A 250 14.90 -15.84 -0.32
C ARG A 250 13.42 -15.55 -0.41
N SER A 251 12.66 -15.72 0.66
CA SER A 251 11.20 -15.57 0.60
C SER A 251 10.67 -14.73 1.73
N ARG A 252 9.66 -13.93 1.42
CA ARG A 252 9.03 -12.98 2.33
C ARG A 252 7.52 -12.93 2.18
N LEU A 253 6.87 -12.45 3.21
CA LEU A 253 5.43 -12.23 3.24
C LEU A 253 5.14 -10.90 3.93
N THR A 254 4.40 -10.03 3.25
CA THR A 254 3.88 -8.79 3.83
C THR A 254 2.37 -8.83 3.82
N ALA A 255 1.74 -8.51 4.94
CA ALA A 255 0.28 -8.50 5.08
C ALA A 255 -0.20 -7.22 5.74
N SER A 256 -1.29 -6.65 5.21
CA SER A 256 -1.91 -5.46 5.77
C SER A 256 -3.43 -5.52 5.64
N TRP A 257 -4.12 -4.86 6.57
CA TRP A 257 -5.55 -4.60 6.54
C TRP A 257 -5.80 -3.15 6.88
N SER A 258 -6.34 -2.38 5.94
CA SER A 258 -6.66 -0.97 6.11
C SER A 258 -8.16 -0.74 6.17
N VAL A 259 -8.58 0.20 6.99
CA VAL A 259 -9.95 0.71 7.05
C VAL A 259 -9.97 2.18 6.67
N GLN A 260 -10.95 2.60 5.89
CA GLN A 260 -11.22 4.02 5.66
C GLN A 260 -11.70 4.65 6.98
N ALA A 261 -10.79 5.31 7.70
CA ALA A 261 -11.07 5.93 8.99
C ALA A 261 -11.88 7.21 8.82
N TRP A 262 -11.65 7.93 7.72
CA TRP A 262 -12.35 9.14 7.34
C TRP A 262 -12.38 9.27 5.82
N GLY A 263 -13.38 9.96 5.29
CA GLY A 263 -13.48 10.28 3.87
C GLY A 263 -14.70 11.15 3.59
N ARG A 264 -14.74 11.73 2.38
CA ARG A 264 -15.86 12.57 1.97
C ARG A 264 -15.97 12.61 0.44
N PRO A 265 -17.09 12.15 -0.14
CA PRO A 265 -17.42 12.47 -1.53
C PRO A 265 -17.58 13.98 -1.71
N ALA A 266 -17.26 14.51 -2.85
CA ALA A 266 -17.47 15.93 -3.14
C ALA A 266 -18.95 16.32 -2.96
N GLY A 267 -19.20 17.50 -2.41
CA GLY A 267 -20.57 17.99 -2.17
C GLY A 267 -21.34 17.24 -1.07
N SER A 268 -20.74 16.28 -0.35
CA SER A 268 -21.39 15.50 0.69
C SER A 268 -20.84 15.82 2.09
N ASN A 269 -21.65 15.55 3.13
CA ASN A 269 -21.23 15.61 4.55
C ASN A 269 -21.03 14.21 5.16
N ALA A 270 -20.91 13.16 4.33
CA ALA A 270 -20.63 11.82 4.80
C ALA A 270 -19.30 11.74 5.58
N ALA A 271 -19.22 10.85 6.54
CA ALA A 271 -18.01 10.63 7.34
C ALA A 271 -16.97 9.75 6.64
N VAL A 272 -17.38 9.04 5.59
CA VAL A 272 -16.55 8.17 4.74
C VAL A 272 -16.99 8.34 3.28
N ASP A 273 -16.05 8.16 2.36
CA ASP A 273 -16.30 8.20 0.91
C ASP A 273 -16.43 6.79 0.36
N LEU A 274 -17.62 6.25 0.35
CA LEU A 274 -17.91 4.92 -0.20
C LEU A 274 -18.39 4.97 -1.65
N VAL A 275 -18.45 6.15 -2.26
CA VAL A 275 -18.70 6.36 -3.68
C VAL A 275 -17.40 6.09 -4.46
N ASN A 276 -16.35 6.84 -4.14
CA ASN A 276 -15.07 6.76 -4.85
C ASN A 276 -14.15 5.66 -4.33
N PHE A 277 -14.28 5.26 -3.05
CA PHE A 277 -13.41 4.30 -2.38
C PHE A 277 -14.21 3.17 -1.71
N GLU A 278 -13.53 2.18 -1.15
CA GLU A 278 -14.09 1.10 -0.35
C GLU A 278 -13.89 1.37 1.15
N ARG A 279 -14.68 0.68 1.99
CA ARG A 279 -14.54 0.75 3.45
C ARG A 279 -13.29 0.03 3.95
N HIS A 280 -12.97 -1.13 3.36
CA HIS A 280 -11.87 -1.99 3.77
C HIS A 280 -11.01 -2.39 2.58
N GLN A 281 -9.71 -2.40 2.80
CA GLN A 281 -8.72 -2.94 1.87
C GLN A 281 -7.81 -3.91 2.63
N ALA A 282 -7.51 -5.07 2.03
CA ALA A 282 -6.54 -6.02 2.55
C ALA A 282 -5.49 -6.29 1.47
N ARG A 283 -4.22 -6.42 1.84
CA ARG A 283 -3.15 -6.78 0.89
C ARG A 283 -2.26 -7.86 1.48
N LEU A 284 -1.94 -8.83 0.65
CA LEU A 284 -0.97 -9.88 0.93
C LEU A 284 0.05 -9.89 -0.20
N VAL A 285 1.31 -9.72 0.14
CA VAL A 285 2.43 -9.71 -0.81
C VAL A 285 3.37 -10.84 -0.45
N PHE A 286 3.61 -11.75 -1.39
CA PHE A 286 4.55 -12.85 -1.26
C PHE A 286 5.64 -12.70 -2.32
N GLY A 287 6.90 -12.69 -1.91
CA GLY A 287 8.05 -12.55 -2.78
C GLY A 287 9.05 -13.70 -2.64
N VAL A 288 9.72 -14.03 -3.75
CA VAL A 288 10.78 -15.05 -3.79
C VAL A 288 11.91 -14.59 -4.70
N ASN A 289 13.12 -14.45 -4.15
CA ASN A 289 14.36 -14.17 -4.88
C ASN A 289 14.95 -15.45 -5.47
N PHE A 290 15.48 -15.42 -6.71
CA PHE A 290 16.02 -16.57 -7.42
C PHE A 290 17.28 -16.28 -8.25
#